data_4f2163cc0a8dd30b4ec00a27005e834b
#
_entry.id   4f2163cc0a8dd30b4ec00a27005e834b
#
_cell.length_a   1.000
_cell.length_b   1.000
_cell.length_c   1.000
_cell.angle_alpha   90.00
_cell.angle_beta   90.00
_cell.angle_gamma   90.00
#
_symmetry.space_group_name_H-M   'P 1'
#
loop_
_entity.id
_entity.type
_entity.pdbx_description
1 polymer ?
#
loop_
_entity_poly.entity_id
_entity_poly.type
_entity_poly.pdbx_seq_one_letter_code
_entity_poly.pdbx_strand_id
1 'polypeptide(L)'
;MTVKQIQCLLCYLGYDPGGVDGVWGEKTQGAANRFRAAAGLPAGDRLDDAVCARLLDAVQKGECRQQSQTEIDWWQEIRYFHREEFRCKCGGRYCGGYPAEMQQAVVKIADAARAHFGRPAHVVSGLRCPRWNAHEGGVANSQHMYGEAIDLRIDGVDSETLRQFVAAQPGHRYSYRINSTNVHFDIPKTGR
;
A
#
# COMPACT_ATOMS: atom_id res chain seq x y z
N MET A 1 -0.05 4.44 33.39
CA MET A 1 0.68 4.85 32.13
C MET A 1 -0.17 5.90 31.38
N THR A 2 0.44 6.84 30.66
CA THR A 2 -0.28 7.77 29.78
C THR A 2 -0.58 7.12 28.43
N VAL A 3 -1.59 7.63 27.71
CA VAL A 3 -1.93 7.13 26.36
C VAL A 3 -0.72 7.20 25.43
N LYS A 4 0.05 8.28 25.52
CA LYS A 4 1.28 8.45 24.72
C LYS A 4 2.32 7.36 24.98
N GLN A 5 2.54 7.02 26.25
CA GLN A 5 3.45 5.92 26.63
C GLN A 5 2.99 4.58 26.06
N ILE A 6 1.69 4.33 26.09
CA ILE A 6 1.10 3.11 25.56
C ILE A 6 1.24 3.03 24.06
N GLN A 7 0.96 4.13 23.35
CA GLN A 7 1.17 4.21 21.91
C GLN A 7 2.64 3.93 21.55
N CYS A 8 3.60 4.48 22.31
CA CYS A 8 5.02 4.17 22.12
C CYS A 8 5.33 2.68 22.31
N LEU A 9 4.82 2.05 23.38
CA LEU A 9 5.05 0.63 23.65
C LEU A 9 4.41 -0.26 22.59
N LEU A 10 3.19 0.08 22.15
CA LEU A 10 2.53 -0.64 21.06
C LEU A 10 3.33 -0.54 19.75
N CYS A 11 3.81 0.67 19.40
CA CYS A 11 4.71 0.85 18.25
C CYS A 11 5.98 -0.01 18.38
N TYR A 12 6.65 0.03 19.54
CA TYR A 12 7.86 -0.74 19.80
C TYR A 12 7.63 -2.25 19.64
N LEU A 13 6.46 -2.73 20.07
CA LEU A 13 6.06 -4.13 19.96
C LEU A 13 5.48 -4.49 18.57
N GLY A 14 5.46 -3.56 17.61
CA GLY A 14 4.98 -3.78 16.23
C GLY A 14 3.45 -3.73 16.06
N TYR A 15 2.74 -3.12 17.01
CA TYR A 15 1.29 -2.87 16.90
C TYR A 15 1.06 -1.40 16.57
N ASP A 16 0.79 -1.06 15.31
CA ASP A 16 0.58 0.33 14.88
C ASP A 16 -0.68 0.94 15.50
N PRO A 17 -0.54 1.98 16.38
CA PRO A 17 -1.65 2.71 17.00
C PRO A 17 -2.14 3.88 16.13
N GLY A 18 -1.59 4.08 14.93
CA GLY A 18 -1.91 5.19 14.01
C GLY A 18 -1.21 6.50 14.34
N GLY A 19 -0.23 6.51 15.24
CA GLY A 19 0.56 7.65 15.67
C GLY A 19 0.70 7.73 17.19
N VAL A 20 1.61 8.61 17.67
CA VAL A 20 1.88 8.84 19.10
C VAL A 20 1.44 10.25 19.46
N ASP A 21 0.13 10.49 19.40
CA ASP A 21 -0.50 11.80 19.62
C ASP A 21 -1.03 12.00 21.05
N GLY A 22 -1.17 10.89 21.82
CA GLY A 22 -1.73 10.90 23.17
C GLY A 22 -3.26 10.84 23.19
N VAL A 23 -3.91 10.60 22.04
CA VAL A 23 -5.37 10.44 21.93
C VAL A 23 -5.72 8.96 21.83
N TRP A 24 -6.66 8.49 22.66
CA TRP A 24 -7.18 7.13 22.56
C TRP A 24 -8.29 7.05 21.51
N GLY A 25 -7.90 6.87 20.25
CA GLY A 25 -8.81 6.72 19.13
C GLY A 25 -8.97 5.25 18.68
N GLU A 26 -9.77 5.03 17.63
CA GLU A 26 -10.06 3.69 17.09
C GLU A 26 -8.80 2.92 16.68
N LYS A 27 -7.79 3.59 16.12
CA LYS A 27 -6.54 2.95 15.73
C LYS A 27 -5.74 2.48 16.93
N THR A 28 -5.65 3.31 17.98
CA THR A 28 -4.98 2.94 19.24
C THR A 28 -5.73 1.79 19.94
N GLN A 29 -7.06 1.84 19.97
CA GLN A 29 -7.90 0.77 20.48
C GLN A 29 -7.70 -0.54 19.70
N GLY A 30 -7.68 -0.46 18.37
CA GLY A 30 -7.44 -1.60 17.50
C GLY A 30 -6.06 -2.23 17.73
N ALA A 31 -5.01 -1.42 17.87
CA ALA A 31 -3.66 -1.86 18.21
C ALA A 31 -3.60 -2.57 19.57
N ALA A 32 -4.22 -1.98 20.59
CA ALA A 32 -4.31 -2.55 21.93
C ALA A 32 -5.05 -3.90 21.93
N ASN A 33 -6.12 -4.04 21.17
CA ASN A 33 -6.86 -5.29 21.05
C ASN A 33 -6.09 -6.36 20.29
N ARG A 34 -5.31 -6.01 19.26
CA ARG A 34 -4.39 -6.96 18.61
C ARG A 34 -3.29 -7.45 19.55
N PHE A 35 -2.74 -6.54 20.39
CA PHE A 35 -1.80 -6.95 21.43
C PHE A 35 -2.45 -7.88 22.46
N ARG A 36 -3.65 -7.55 22.96
CA ARG A 36 -4.39 -8.41 23.89
C ARG A 36 -4.59 -9.81 23.34
N ALA A 37 -5.07 -9.92 22.10
CA ALA A 37 -5.27 -11.21 21.45
C ALA A 37 -3.98 -12.03 21.37
N ALA A 38 -2.85 -11.40 21.01
CA ALA A 38 -1.55 -12.06 20.97
C ALA A 38 -1.03 -12.47 22.36
N ALA A 39 -1.40 -11.72 23.40
CA ALA A 39 -1.03 -11.96 24.79
C ALA A 39 -2.00 -12.91 25.53
N GLY A 40 -3.03 -13.42 24.84
CA GLY A 40 -4.07 -14.26 25.46
C GLY A 40 -4.99 -13.53 26.45
N LEU A 41 -5.09 -12.20 26.32
CA LEU A 41 -5.95 -11.36 27.14
C LEU A 41 -7.29 -11.09 26.45
N PRO A 42 -8.39 -10.92 27.20
CA PRO A 42 -9.69 -10.60 26.62
C PRO A 42 -9.67 -9.24 25.92
N ALA A 43 -10.45 -9.08 24.85
CA ALA A 43 -10.67 -7.79 24.21
C ALA A 43 -11.34 -6.82 25.22
N GLY A 44 -11.05 -5.53 25.06
CA GLY A 44 -11.59 -4.50 25.94
C GLY A 44 -11.45 -3.11 25.33
N ASP A 45 -12.25 -2.19 25.83
CA ASP A 45 -12.34 -0.80 25.39
C ASP A 45 -11.42 0.16 26.16
N ARG A 46 -10.84 -0.32 27.26
CA ARG A 46 -9.97 0.45 28.16
C ARG A 46 -8.69 -0.32 28.47
N LEU A 47 -7.68 0.42 28.89
CA LEU A 47 -6.47 -0.16 29.47
C LEU A 47 -6.71 -0.40 30.94
N ASP A 48 -6.55 -1.64 31.33
CA ASP A 48 -6.44 -2.05 32.71
C ASP A 48 -4.96 -2.26 33.09
N ASP A 49 -4.72 -2.38 34.38
CA ASP A 49 -3.38 -2.56 34.93
C ASP A 49 -2.73 -3.85 34.43
N ALA A 50 -3.52 -4.87 34.13
CA ALA A 50 -3.02 -6.14 33.62
C ALA A 50 -2.43 -6.00 32.21
N VAL A 51 -3.10 -5.23 31.34
CA VAL A 51 -2.60 -4.93 29.99
C VAL A 51 -1.36 -4.05 30.04
N CYS A 52 -1.35 -3.04 30.92
CA CYS A 52 -0.19 -2.19 31.13
C CYS A 52 1.03 -2.98 31.62
N ALA A 53 0.84 -3.85 32.60
CA ALA A 53 1.89 -4.72 33.13
C ALA A 53 2.42 -5.68 32.06
N ARG A 54 1.53 -6.28 31.25
CA ARG A 54 1.92 -7.19 30.17
C ARG A 54 2.65 -6.47 29.02
N LEU A 55 2.26 -5.22 28.69
CA LEU A 55 2.99 -4.40 27.74
C LEU A 55 4.43 -4.14 28.19
N LEU A 56 4.63 -3.77 29.44
CA LEU A 56 5.96 -3.55 30.02
C LEU A 56 6.80 -4.84 30.04
N ASP A 57 6.22 -5.95 30.47
CA ASP A 57 6.87 -7.26 30.48
C ASP A 57 7.28 -7.68 29.07
N ALA A 58 6.43 -7.51 28.09
CA ALA A 58 6.74 -7.80 26.69
C ALA A 58 7.93 -6.99 26.17
N VAL A 59 7.99 -5.71 26.50
CA VAL A 59 9.11 -4.83 26.13
C VAL A 59 10.39 -5.25 26.83
N GLN A 60 10.34 -5.53 28.13
CA GLN A 60 11.51 -5.98 28.91
C GLN A 60 12.08 -7.30 28.42
N LYS A 61 11.22 -8.21 27.95
CA LYS A 61 11.60 -9.50 27.35
C LYS A 61 12.02 -9.39 25.89
N GLY A 62 11.95 -8.19 25.30
CA GLY A 62 12.23 -8.00 23.86
C GLY A 62 11.23 -8.73 22.96
N GLU A 63 10.02 -8.97 23.43
CA GLU A 63 8.94 -9.59 22.66
C GLU A 63 8.43 -8.60 21.57
N CYS A 64 9.35 -7.99 20.82
CA CYS A 64 8.93 -7.28 19.64
C CYS A 64 8.16 -8.26 18.75
N ARG A 65 6.90 -7.93 18.41
CA ARG A 65 6.25 -8.66 17.34
C ARG A 65 7.16 -8.48 16.13
N GLN A 66 7.96 -9.49 15.85
CA GLN A 66 8.49 -9.63 14.52
C GLN A 66 7.24 -9.54 13.66
N GLN A 67 7.11 -8.45 12.92
CA GLN A 67 6.12 -8.40 11.85
C GLN A 67 6.26 -9.75 11.22
N SER A 68 5.19 -10.55 11.32
CA SER A 68 5.25 -11.93 10.85
C SER A 68 5.84 -11.84 9.46
N GLN A 69 7.06 -12.37 9.30
CA GLN A 69 7.79 -12.43 8.03
C GLN A 69 7.07 -13.34 7.03
N THR A 70 5.75 -13.29 7.04
CA THR A 70 4.85 -13.97 6.12
C THR A 70 3.98 -13.01 5.31
N GLU A 71 4.12 -11.69 5.43
CA GLU A 71 3.98 -10.89 4.22
C GLU A 71 5.33 -11.00 3.50
N ILE A 72 5.47 -12.06 2.73
CA ILE A 72 6.47 -12.13 1.65
C ILE A 72 6.36 -10.76 1.00
N ASP A 73 7.45 -9.99 1.04
CA ASP A 73 7.50 -8.74 0.30
C ASP A 73 7.26 -9.12 -1.17
N TRP A 74 6.01 -9.05 -1.57
CA TRP A 74 5.56 -9.52 -2.89
C TRP A 74 6.28 -8.79 -4.02
N TRP A 75 6.97 -7.67 -3.73
CA TRP A 75 7.87 -7.02 -4.66
C TRP A 75 9.03 -7.93 -5.10
N GLN A 76 9.42 -8.90 -4.28
CA GLN A 76 10.43 -9.91 -4.65
C GLN A 76 9.94 -10.86 -5.75
N GLU A 77 8.63 -10.97 -5.95
CA GLU A 77 8.03 -11.73 -7.04
C GLU A 77 7.99 -10.92 -8.37
N ILE A 78 8.17 -9.60 -8.29
CA ILE A 78 8.16 -8.71 -9.47
C ILE A 78 9.55 -8.71 -10.10
N ARG A 79 9.59 -9.08 -11.36
CA ARG A 79 10.84 -9.36 -12.07
C ARG A 79 11.46 -8.14 -12.73
N TYR A 80 10.63 -7.21 -13.22
CA TYR A 80 11.03 -6.14 -14.11
C TYR A 80 10.82 -4.74 -13.59
N PHE A 81 10.14 -4.59 -12.46
CA PHE A 81 9.85 -3.30 -11.87
C PHE A 81 10.28 -3.21 -10.43
N HIS A 82 10.65 -2.01 -10.00
CA HIS A 82 10.95 -1.66 -8.62
C HIS A 82 9.88 -0.71 -8.07
N ARG A 83 9.66 -0.77 -6.76
CA ARG A 83 8.65 0.03 -6.06
C ARG A 83 8.75 1.53 -6.38
N GLU A 84 9.97 2.03 -6.52
CA GLU A 84 10.30 3.44 -6.77
C GLU A 84 9.71 3.97 -8.07
N GLU A 85 9.53 3.11 -9.07
CA GLU A 85 8.97 3.50 -10.38
C GLU A 85 7.50 3.91 -10.28
N PHE A 86 6.78 3.40 -9.27
CA PHE A 86 5.36 3.66 -9.04
C PHE A 86 5.09 4.83 -8.11
N ARG A 87 6.11 5.50 -7.59
CA ARG A 87 5.95 6.64 -6.68
C ARG A 87 5.16 7.78 -7.33
N CYS A 88 4.44 8.54 -6.49
CA CYS A 88 3.73 9.73 -6.92
C CYS A 88 4.69 10.75 -7.54
N LYS A 89 4.36 11.24 -8.73
CA LYS A 89 5.21 12.16 -9.51
C LYS A 89 5.05 13.64 -9.13
N CYS A 90 4.46 13.94 -7.97
CA CYS A 90 4.39 15.33 -7.48
C CYS A 90 5.76 15.94 -7.10
N GLY A 91 6.85 15.17 -7.15
CA GLY A 91 8.20 15.63 -6.86
C GLY A 91 8.42 16.10 -5.41
N GLY A 92 7.66 15.54 -4.47
CA GLY A 92 7.71 15.97 -3.07
C GLY A 92 6.84 17.19 -2.74
N ARG A 93 6.20 17.81 -3.77
CA ARG A 93 5.39 19.03 -3.59
C ARG A 93 4.18 18.83 -2.68
N TYR A 94 3.58 17.64 -2.69
CA TYR A 94 2.32 17.36 -2.00
C TYR A 94 2.35 16.12 -1.12
N CYS A 95 3.31 15.21 -1.31
CA CYS A 95 3.46 13.99 -0.50
C CYS A 95 4.89 13.45 -0.60
N GLY A 96 5.24 12.51 0.28
CA GLY A 96 6.55 11.83 0.30
C GLY A 96 6.79 10.82 -0.83
N GLY A 97 5.89 10.73 -1.82
CA GLY A 97 6.01 9.80 -2.95
C GLY A 97 5.09 8.58 -2.86
N TYR A 98 4.73 8.16 -1.66
CA TYR A 98 3.93 6.96 -1.41
C TYR A 98 2.67 7.27 -0.60
N PRO A 99 1.64 7.93 -1.21
CA PRO A 99 0.39 8.26 -0.52
C PRO A 99 -0.48 7.03 -0.23
N ALA A 100 -0.19 5.89 -0.87
CA ALA A 100 -0.79 4.57 -0.69
C ALA A 100 0.23 3.49 -1.07
N GLU A 101 -0.10 2.21 -0.87
CA GLU A 101 0.66 1.09 -1.42
C GLU A 101 0.09 0.67 -2.77
N MET A 102 0.97 0.22 -3.69
CA MET A 102 0.54 -0.41 -4.93
C MET A 102 -0.11 -1.77 -4.62
N GLN A 103 -1.16 -2.10 -5.35
CA GLN A 103 -1.76 -3.42 -5.25
C GLN A 103 -0.97 -4.42 -6.10
N GLN A 104 -0.61 -5.56 -5.50
CA GLN A 104 0.19 -6.61 -6.17
C GLN A 104 -0.41 -7.01 -7.52
N ALA A 105 -1.74 -7.18 -7.59
CA ALA A 105 -2.44 -7.62 -8.79
C ALA A 105 -2.19 -6.69 -9.99
N VAL A 106 -2.25 -5.37 -9.81
CA VAL A 106 -2.04 -4.43 -10.94
C VAL A 106 -0.57 -4.38 -11.36
N VAL A 107 0.37 -4.53 -10.42
CA VAL A 107 1.81 -4.58 -10.73
C VAL A 107 2.16 -5.87 -11.46
N LYS A 108 1.56 -7.00 -11.09
CA LYS A 108 1.73 -8.28 -11.81
C LYS A 108 1.26 -8.20 -13.27
N ILE A 109 0.22 -7.44 -13.57
CA ILE A 109 -0.21 -7.20 -14.96
C ILE A 109 0.88 -6.43 -15.74
N ALA A 110 1.47 -5.39 -15.15
CA ALA A 110 2.58 -4.66 -15.78
C ALA A 110 3.79 -5.56 -16.01
N ASP A 111 4.16 -6.36 -15.01
CA ASP A 111 5.30 -7.28 -15.06
C ASP A 111 5.11 -8.35 -16.15
N ALA A 112 3.90 -8.91 -16.26
CA ALA A 112 3.53 -9.84 -17.32
C ALA A 112 3.61 -9.20 -18.71
N ALA A 113 3.16 -7.94 -18.85
CA ALA A 113 3.26 -7.22 -20.12
C ALA A 113 4.73 -7.00 -20.51
N ARG A 114 5.58 -6.57 -19.58
CA ARG A 114 7.02 -6.42 -19.81
C ARG A 114 7.68 -7.74 -20.23
N ALA A 115 7.31 -8.84 -19.56
CA ALA A 115 7.80 -10.18 -19.89
C ALA A 115 7.38 -10.61 -21.31
N HIS A 116 6.11 -10.41 -21.64
CA HIS A 116 5.52 -10.83 -22.91
C HIS A 116 6.17 -10.12 -24.11
N PHE A 117 6.28 -8.80 -24.04
CA PHE A 117 6.81 -8.01 -25.15
C PHE A 117 8.34 -8.00 -25.21
N GLY A 118 9.04 -8.37 -24.15
CA GLY A 118 10.50 -8.46 -24.11
C GLY A 118 11.21 -7.11 -24.31
N ARG A 119 10.51 -5.96 -24.16
CA ARG A 119 11.00 -4.61 -24.43
C ARG A 119 10.95 -3.72 -23.19
N PRO A 120 11.76 -2.65 -23.10
CA PRO A 120 11.70 -1.71 -21.99
C PRO A 120 10.29 -1.20 -21.77
N ALA A 121 9.85 -1.23 -20.53
CA ALA A 121 8.54 -0.76 -20.09
C ALA A 121 8.73 0.42 -19.11
N HIS A 122 7.85 1.41 -19.19
CA HIS A 122 7.96 2.65 -18.43
C HIS A 122 6.64 2.92 -17.69
N VAL A 123 6.70 3.05 -16.37
CA VAL A 123 5.57 3.49 -15.55
C VAL A 123 5.39 4.99 -15.76
N VAL A 124 4.42 5.35 -16.58
CA VAL A 124 4.05 6.75 -16.84
C VAL A 124 3.38 7.37 -15.61
N SER A 125 2.51 6.61 -14.94
CA SER A 125 1.90 6.98 -13.67
C SER A 125 1.58 5.73 -12.87
N GLY A 126 1.99 5.71 -11.60
CA GLY A 126 1.58 4.73 -10.59
C GLY A 126 0.69 5.41 -9.56
N LEU A 127 1.23 5.64 -8.36
CA LEU A 127 0.54 6.34 -7.28
C LEU A 127 0.30 7.82 -7.59
N ARG A 128 -0.83 8.35 -7.14
CA ARG A 128 -1.13 9.78 -7.14
C ARG A 128 -1.68 10.20 -5.78
N CYS A 129 -1.11 11.24 -5.16
CA CYS A 129 -1.76 11.86 -4.03
C CYS A 129 -2.96 12.71 -4.51
N PRO A 130 -3.95 13.00 -3.64
CA PRO A 130 -5.16 13.72 -4.05
C PRO A 130 -4.89 15.05 -4.76
N ARG A 131 -3.91 15.82 -4.27
CA ARG A 131 -3.54 17.11 -4.89
C ARG A 131 -2.88 16.94 -6.26
N TRP A 132 -2.01 15.94 -6.43
CA TRP A 132 -1.42 15.65 -7.72
C TRP A 132 -2.46 15.09 -8.69
N ASN A 133 -3.37 14.25 -8.22
CA ASN A 133 -4.48 13.75 -9.04
C ASN A 133 -5.35 14.89 -9.58
N ALA A 134 -5.69 15.87 -8.74
CA ALA A 134 -6.43 17.06 -9.17
C ALA A 134 -5.62 17.92 -10.18
N HIS A 135 -4.32 18.08 -9.97
CA HIS A 135 -3.42 18.80 -10.88
C HIS A 135 -3.38 18.16 -12.28
N GLU A 136 -3.39 16.83 -12.35
CA GLU A 136 -3.39 16.05 -13.60
C GLU A 136 -4.79 15.93 -14.21
N GLY A 137 -5.81 16.59 -13.66
CA GLY A 137 -7.20 16.50 -14.14
C GLY A 137 -7.87 15.15 -13.89
N GLY A 138 -7.34 14.37 -12.94
CA GLY A 138 -7.90 13.05 -12.59
C GLY A 138 -9.24 13.15 -11.87
N VAL A 139 -10.08 12.13 -12.05
CA VAL A 139 -11.38 12.03 -11.37
C VAL A 139 -11.22 11.90 -9.85
N ALA A 140 -12.21 12.38 -9.09
CA ALA A 140 -12.16 12.42 -7.63
C ALA A 140 -11.91 11.05 -6.97
N ASN A 141 -12.36 9.96 -7.59
CA ASN A 141 -12.18 8.58 -7.11
C ASN A 141 -11.20 7.80 -7.98
N SER A 142 -10.12 8.45 -8.45
CA SER A 142 -9.10 7.83 -9.28
C SER A 142 -8.44 6.65 -8.58
N GLN A 143 -8.33 5.51 -9.26
CA GLN A 143 -7.70 4.31 -8.73
C GLN A 143 -6.19 4.45 -8.53
N HIS A 144 -5.54 5.41 -9.19
CA HIS A 144 -4.16 5.78 -8.89
C HIS A 144 -3.94 6.26 -7.45
N MET A 145 -4.97 6.84 -6.81
CA MET A 145 -4.86 7.29 -5.41
C MET A 145 -4.81 6.13 -4.41
N TYR A 146 -5.15 4.93 -4.86
CA TYR A 146 -5.26 3.73 -4.03
C TYR A 146 -4.30 2.62 -4.47
N GLY A 147 -3.41 2.93 -5.42
CA GLY A 147 -2.48 1.95 -5.96
C GLY A 147 -3.11 0.87 -6.83
N GLU A 148 -4.31 1.09 -7.32
CA GLU A 148 -5.11 0.12 -8.08
C GLU A 148 -5.04 0.35 -9.60
N ALA A 149 -4.28 1.34 -10.07
CA ALA A 149 -4.13 1.67 -11.48
C ALA A 149 -2.70 1.98 -11.87
N ILE A 150 -2.37 1.70 -13.13
CA ILE A 150 -1.09 2.01 -13.76
C ILE A 150 -1.35 2.62 -15.15
N ASP A 151 -0.59 3.67 -15.47
CA ASP A 151 -0.40 4.14 -16.82
C ASP A 151 0.96 3.61 -17.30
N LEU A 152 0.96 2.77 -18.34
CA LEU A 152 2.14 2.04 -18.83
C LEU A 152 2.41 2.36 -20.29
N ARG A 153 3.68 2.39 -20.65
CA ARG A 153 4.18 2.41 -22.01
C ARG A 153 5.24 1.32 -22.19
N ILE A 154 5.25 0.66 -23.34
CA ILE A 154 6.32 -0.29 -23.71
C ILE A 154 6.93 0.18 -25.03
N ASP A 155 8.25 0.25 -25.08
CA ASP A 155 8.96 0.78 -26.25
C ASP A 155 8.68 -0.06 -27.50
N GLY A 156 8.25 0.62 -28.57
CA GLY A 156 7.93 -0.01 -29.86
C GLY A 156 6.68 -0.89 -29.86
N VAL A 157 5.83 -0.79 -28.84
CA VAL A 157 4.50 -1.40 -28.77
C VAL A 157 3.44 -0.30 -28.83
N ASP A 158 2.52 -0.39 -29.77
CA ASP A 158 1.42 0.54 -29.86
C ASP A 158 0.40 0.32 -28.73
N SER A 159 -0.33 1.38 -28.37
CA SER A 159 -1.24 1.35 -27.24
C SER A 159 -2.41 0.38 -27.39
N GLU A 160 -2.86 0.07 -28.60
CA GLU A 160 -3.97 -0.88 -28.77
C GLU A 160 -3.50 -2.31 -28.53
N THR A 161 -2.33 -2.68 -29.06
CA THR A 161 -1.71 -3.98 -28.80
C THR A 161 -1.45 -4.18 -27.29
N LEU A 162 -0.90 -3.16 -26.63
CA LEU A 162 -0.68 -3.21 -25.17
C LEU A 162 -1.99 -3.30 -24.41
N ARG A 163 -3.03 -2.53 -24.80
CA ARG A 163 -4.35 -2.53 -24.15
C ARG A 163 -5.02 -3.90 -24.25
N GLN A 164 -4.97 -4.54 -25.42
CA GLN A 164 -5.52 -5.89 -25.63
C GLN A 164 -4.82 -6.91 -24.73
N PHE A 165 -3.50 -6.82 -24.61
CA PHE A 165 -2.74 -7.71 -23.74
C PHE A 165 -3.14 -7.55 -22.27
N VAL A 166 -3.15 -6.31 -21.74
CA VAL A 166 -3.50 -6.08 -20.33
C VAL A 166 -4.95 -6.43 -20.02
N ALA A 167 -5.87 -6.22 -20.99
CA ALA A 167 -7.27 -6.59 -20.86
C ALA A 167 -7.52 -8.09 -20.72
N ALA A 168 -6.61 -8.92 -21.23
CA ALA A 168 -6.69 -10.37 -21.14
C ALA A 168 -6.08 -10.93 -19.83
N GLN A 169 -5.46 -10.07 -18.98
CA GLN A 169 -4.79 -10.54 -17.77
C GLN A 169 -5.77 -10.80 -16.62
N PRO A 170 -5.52 -11.83 -15.80
CA PRO A 170 -6.28 -12.06 -14.58
C PRO A 170 -6.27 -10.82 -13.65
N GLY A 171 -7.43 -10.49 -13.09
CA GLY A 171 -7.57 -9.35 -12.19
C GLY A 171 -7.74 -8.00 -12.89
N HIS A 172 -7.63 -7.93 -14.22
CA HIS A 172 -7.96 -6.71 -14.96
C HIS A 172 -9.45 -6.36 -14.82
N ARG A 173 -9.76 -5.05 -14.64
CA ARG A 173 -11.12 -4.52 -14.62
C ARG A 173 -11.42 -3.66 -15.85
N TYR A 174 -10.57 -2.66 -16.08
CA TYR A 174 -10.79 -1.66 -17.13
C TYR A 174 -9.46 -1.15 -17.69
N SER A 175 -9.45 -0.84 -18.99
CA SER A 175 -8.29 -0.23 -19.65
C SER A 175 -8.72 0.65 -20.82
N TYR A 176 -7.95 1.71 -21.05
CA TYR A 176 -8.13 2.57 -22.20
C TYR A 176 -6.79 3.11 -22.70
N ARG A 177 -6.77 3.54 -23.95
CA ARG A 177 -5.63 4.20 -24.57
C ARG A 177 -5.61 5.67 -24.16
N ILE A 178 -4.51 6.10 -23.51
CA ILE A 178 -4.30 7.52 -23.20
C ILE A 178 -3.88 8.28 -24.47
N ASN A 179 -3.01 7.67 -25.26
CA ASN A 179 -2.52 8.15 -26.55
C ASN A 179 -2.04 6.99 -27.42
N SER A 180 -1.24 7.25 -28.46
CA SER A 180 -0.75 6.19 -29.36
C SER A 180 0.20 5.16 -28.73
N THR A 181 0.77 5.47 -27.55
CA THR A 181 1.78 4.62 -26.89
C THR A 181 1.44 4.24 -25.46
N ASN A 182 0.63 5.07 -24.76
CA ASN A 182 0.37 4.90 -23.35
C ASN A 182 -1.02 4.29 -23.11
N VAL A 183 -1.09 3.36 -22.17
CA VAL A 183 -2.31 2.68 -21.78
C VAL A 183 -2.53 2.84 -20.29
N HIS A 184 -3.74 3.25 -19.92
CA HIS A 184 -4.26 3.11 -18.57
C HIS A 184 -4.88 1.74 -18.38
N PHE A 185 -4.61 1.09 -17.26
CA PHE A 185 -5.35 -0.09 -16.81
C PHE A 185 -5.45 -0.15 -15.30
N ASP A 186 -6.51 -0.80 -14.82
CA ASP A 186 -6.79 -0.91 -13.40
C ASP A 186 -7.41 -2.27 -13.04
N ILE A 187 -7.52 -2.50 -11.73
CA ILE A 187 -8.10 -3.69 -11.12
C ILE A 187 -9.39 -3.34 -10.36
N PRO A 188 -10.22 -4.31 -9.98
CA PRO A 188 -11.36 -4.08 -9.09
C PRO A 188 -10.92 -3.38 -7.80
N LYS A 189 -11.80 -2.50 -7.30
CA LYS A 189 -11.54 -1.78 -6.04
C LYS A 189 -11.37 -2.75 -4.87
N THR A 190 -10.30 -2.56 -4.11
CA THR A 190 -10.01 -3.36 -2.94
C THR A 190 -10.64 -2.73 -1.69
N GLY A 191 -11.73 -3.34 -1.17
CA GLY A 191 -12.21 -3.13 0.20
C GLY A 191 -12.62 -1.72 0.62
N ARG A 192 -13.28 -0.95 -0.26
CA ARG A 192 -13.82 0.38 0.07
C ARG A 192 -15.33 0.39 0.02
#